data_6def96c0f1d6595936528a9a96066bc7
#
_entry.id   6def96c0f1d6595936528a9a96066bc7
#
_cell.length_a   1.000
_cell.length_b   1.000
_cell.length_c   1.000
_cell.angle_alpha   90.00
_cell.angle_beta   90.00
_cell.angle_gamma   90.00
#
_symmetry.space_group_name_H-M   'P 1'
#
loop_
_entity.id
_entity.type
_entity.pdbx_description
1 polymer ?
#
loop_
_entity_poly.entity_id
_entity_poly.type
_entity_poly.pdbx_seq_one_letter_code
_entity_poly.pdbx_strand_id
1 'polypeptide(L)'
;EGALVSLLAQSTLNKKEITLDLVREMIDKLVKNTTRELSIDYIQKIVSDYFSIPIDIMHSKTRKREIVQARQIAMFFSKNLTKSSLATIGSQIGGKDHATVLHACKTVNNLVETDKRFRIYIEEIEKKLKM
;
A
#
# COMPACT_ATOMS: atom_id res chain seq x y z
N GLU A 1 6.70 14.71 22.52
CA GLU A 1 6.41 15.78 22.74
C GLU A 1 7.44 16.33 23.52
N GLY A 2 8.00 15.64 24.33
CA GLY A 2 9.08 16.17 25.04
C GLY A 2 10.11 16.78 24.15
N ALA A 3 10.41 16.16 23.04
CA ALA A 3 11.40 16.69 22.13
C ALA A 3 10.99 18.04 21.60
N LEU A 4 9.75 18.19 21.24
CA LEU A 4 9.28 19.43 20.73
C LEU A 4 9.32 20.51 21.78
N VAL A 5 8.94 20.17 22.98
CA VAL A 5 8.95 21.12 24.07
C VAL A 5 10.37 21.56 24.35
N SER A 6 11.29 20.64 24.31
CA SER A 6 12.67 20.95 24.51
C SER A 6 13.17 21.92 23.49
N LEU A 7 12.84 21.70 22.26
CA LEU A 7 13.27 22.59 21.19
C LEU A 7 12.71 23.98 21.37
N LEU A 8 11.46 24.07 21.79
CA LEU A 8 10.89 25.38 22.02
C LEU A 8 11.59 26.10 23.15
N ALA A 9 11.92 25.35 24.19
CA ALA A 9 12.60 25.96 25.31
C ALA A 9 13.94 26.53 24.89
N GLN A 10 14.61 25.83 24.00
CA GLN A 10 15.85 26.34 23.54
C GLN A 10 15.70 27.50 22.66
N SER A 11 14.70 27.52 21.84
CA SER A 11 14.62 28.56 20.91
C SER A 11 14.25 29.85 21.54
N THR A 12 13.69 29.83 22.72
CA THR A 12 13.42 31.07 23.30
C THR A 12 14.68 31.79 23.50
N LEU A 13 15.69 31.09 23.44
CA LEU A 13 16.82 31.73 23.55
C LEU A 13 17.22 32.23 22.33
N ASN A 14 17.00 31.74 21.49
CA ASN A 14 17.37 32.23 20.34
C ASN A 14 16.70 31.89 19.44
N LYS A 15 16.21 31.28 19.66
CA LYS A 15 15.71 30.92 19.06
C LYS A 15 15.01 30.65 18.43
N LYS A 16 14.80 30.45 18.49
CA LYS A 16 14.14 30.30 17.93
C LYS A 16 13.96 29.80 16.98
N GLU A 17 14.36 29.28 16.67
CA GLU A 17 14.28 29.02 15.59
C GLU A 17 14.16 27.73 15.27
N ILE A 18 13.83 27.02 16.07
CA ILE A 18 13.41 25.84 15.78
C ILE A 18 12.22 26.08 15.45
N THR A 19 11.92 25.85 14.61
CA THR A 19 11.06 26.54 14.07
C THR A 19 10.09 25.66 13.47
N LEU A 20 8.99 26.17 13.05
CA LEU A 20 7.98 25.42 12.33
C LEU A 20 8.56 24.81 11.07
N ASP A 21 9.51 25.51 10.46
CA ASP A 21 10.13 24.98 9.25
C ASP A 21 10.87 23.68 9.53
N LEU A 22 11.61 23.62 10.61
CA LEU A 22 12.35 22.43 10.96
C LEU A 22 11.41 21.30 11.30
N VAL A 23 10.37 21.58 12.06
CA VAL A 23 9.38 20.56 12.41
C VAL A 23 8.69 20.05 11.16
N ARG A 24 8.36 20.94 10.27
CA ARG A 24 7.70 20.57 9.03
C ARG A 24 8.58 19.63 8.20
N GLU A 25 9.86 19.92 8.12
CA GLU A 25 10.78 19.06 7.42
C GLU A 25 10.81 17.67 8.00
N MET A 26 10.82 17.57 9.32
CA MET A 26 10.85 16.29 9.98
C MET A 26 9.59 15.48 9.69
N ILE A 27 8.44 16.16 9.72
CA ILE A 27 7.18 15.49 9.43
C ILE A 27 7.14 15.03 7.98
N ASP A 28 7.62 15.86 7.06
CA ASP A 28 7.65 15.47 5.65
C ASP A 28 8.51 14.25 5.43
N LYS A 29 9.64 14.16 6.11
CA LYS A 29 10.48 13.00 5.99
C LYS A 29 9.80 11.74 6.49
N LEU A 30 9.10 11.84 7.60
CA LEU A 30 8.39 10.70 8.15
C LEU A 30 7.30 10.23 7.19
N VAL A 31 6.57 11.17 6.64
CA VAL A 31 5.50 10.82 5.72
C VAL A 31 6.06 10.16 4.46
N LYS A 32 7.14 10.70 3.92
CA LYS A 32 7.75 10.11 2.74
C LYS A 32 8.29 8.72 3.00
N ASN A 33 8.92 8.53 4.14
CA ASN A 33 9.44 7.22 4.48
C ASN A 33 8.31 6.22 4.61
N THR A 34 7.24 6.61 5.27
CA THR A 34 6.09 5.73 5.44
C THR A 34 5.50 5.37 4.07
N THR A 35 5.38 6.36 3.21
CA THR A 35 4.81 6.11 1.88
C THR A 35 5.71 5.18 1.06
N ARG A 36 7.02 5.34 1.19
CA ARG A 36 7.93 4.52 0.42
C ARG A 36 7.98 3.09 0.88
N GLU A 37 7.55 2.84 2.09
CA GLU A 37 7.68 1.51 2.65
C GLU A 37 6.42 0.69 2.50
N LEU A 38 5.65 0.95 1.46
CA LEU A 38 4.56 0.06 1.13
C LEU A 38 5.14 -1.30 0.83
N SER A 39 4.64 -2.30 1.52
CA SER A 39 5.12 -3.66 1.34
C SER A 39 4.00 -4.50 0.76
N ILE A 40 4.37 -5.65 0.23
CA ILE A 40 3.39 -6.58 -0.30
C ILE A 40 2.43 -7.01 0.81
N ASP A 41 2.96 -7.23 2.02
CA ASP A 41 2.12 -7.62 3.15
C ASP A 41 1.09 -6.56 3.49
N TYR A 42 1.52 -5.30 3.51
CA TYR A 42 0.61 -4.21 3.83
C TYR A 42 -0.47 -4.08 2.76
N ILE A 43 -0.08 -4.22 1.50
CA ILE A 43 -1.03 -4.15 0.40
C ILE A 43 -2.06 -5.25 0.52
N GLN A 44 -1.62 -6.48 0.82
CA GLN A 44 -2.54 -7.58 1.01
C GLN A 44 -3.51 -7.30 2.15
N LYS A 45 -3.00 -6.72 3.24
CA LYS A 45 -3.84 -6.42 4.38
C LYS A 45 -4.93 -5.41 4.01
N ILE A 46 -4.57 -4.34 3.31
CA ILE A 46 -5.55 -3.33 2.91
C ILE A 46 -6.59 -3.93 1.97
N VAL A 47 -6.15 -4.74 1.01
CA VAL A 47 -7.08 -5.35 0.07
C VAL A 47 -8.00 -6.32 0.79
N SER A 48 -7.46 -7.14 1.68
CA SER A 48 -8.28 -8.10 2.39
C SER A 48 -9.29 -7.40 3.30
N ASP A 49 -8.88 -6.31 3.94
CA ASP A 49 -9.79 -5.54 4.78
C ASP A 49 -10.90 -4.90 3.94
N TYR A 50 -10.55 -4.38 2.78
CA TYR A 50 -11.54 -3.71 1.94
C TYR A 50 -12.64 -4.68 1.52
N PHE A 51 -12.29 -5.92 1.20
CA PHE A 51 -13.27 -6.91 0.77
C PHE A 51 -13.74 -7.81 1.91
N SER A 52 -13.30 -7.56 3.13
CA SER A 52 -13.65 -8.37 4.31
C SER A 52 -13.30 -9.84 4.11
N ILE A 53 -12.14 -10.09 3.55
CA ILE A 53 -11.63 -11.44 3.32
C ILE A 53 -10.49 -11.71 4.28
N PRO A 54 -10.52 -12.80 5.07
CA PRO A 54 -9.39 -13.12 5.93
C PRO A 54 -8.12 -13.37 5.12
N ILE A 55 -6.99 -12.95 5.64
CA ILE A 55 -5.71 -13.13 4.96
C ILE A 55 -5.45 -14.59 4.63
N ASP A 56 -5.81 -15.48 5.54
CA ASP A 56 -5.61 -16.91 5.32
C ASP A 56 -6.36 -17.40 4.09
N ILE A 57 -7.57 -16.91 3.91
CA ILE A 57 -8.39 -17.27 2.77
C ILE A 57 -7.79 -16.70 1.49
N MET A 58 -7.26 -15.48 1.57
CA MET A 58 -6.63 -14.88 0.42
C MET A 58 -5.45 -15.70 -0.07
N HIS A 59 -4.73 -16.33 0.85
CA HIS A 59 -3.57 -17.15 0.49
C HIS A 59 -3.96 -18.61 0.17
N SER A 60 -5.22 -18.96 0.32
CA SER A 60 -5.65 -20.34 0.09
C SER A 60 -5.71 -20.65 -1.40
N LYS A 61 -5.97 -21.89 -1.71
CA LYS A 61 -6.07 -22.32 -3.11
C LYS A 61 -7.47 -22.21 -3.66
N THR A 62 -8.37 -21.55 -2.94
CA THR A 62 -9.73 -21.42 -3.40
C THR A 62 -9.80 -20.67 -4.71
N ARG A 63 -10.77 -21.02 -5.54
CA ARG A 63 -11.00 -20.37 -6.82
C ARG A 63 -12.27 -19.54 -6.82
N LYS A 64 -12.79 -19.23 -5.64
CA LYS A 64 -13.94 -18.36 -5.55
C LYS A 64 -13.62 -17.02 -6.20
N ARG A 65 -14.55 -16.53 -6.98
CA ARG A 65 -14.30 -15.33 -7.80
C ARG A 65 -13.87 -14.14 -6.97
N GLU A 66 -14.52 -13.88 -5.86
CA GLU A 66 -14.19 -12.73 -5.03
C GLU A 66 -12.77 -12.84 -4.50
N ILE A 67 -12.37 -14.04 -4.12
CA ILE A 67 -11.03 -14.25 -3.56
C ILE A 67 -9.99 -14.10 -4.65
N VAL A 68 -10.26 -14.68 -5.82
CA VAL A 68 -9.33 -14.56 -6.94
C VAL A 68 -9.16 -13.10 -7.34
N GLN A 69 -10.25 -12.34 -7.38
CA GLN A 69 -10.15 -10.93 -7.72
C GLN A 69 -9.36 -10.15 -6.69
N ALA A 70 -9.55 -10.45 -5.41
CA ALA A 70 -8.80 -9.77 -4.37
C ALA A 70 -7.30 -10.04 -4.52
N ARG A 71 -6.93 -11.29 -4.81
CA ARG A 71 -5.52 -11.61 -5.04
C ARG A 71 -4.97 -10.85 -6.24
N GLN A 72 -5.74 -10.79 -7.31
CA GLN A 72 -5.29 -10.10 -8.53
C GLN A 72 -5.09 -8.62 -8.25
N ILE A 73 -5.98 -8.01 -7.47
CA ILE A 73 -5.84 -6.61 -7.12
C ILE A 73 -4.60 -6.40 -6.26
N ALA A 74 -4.36 -7.31 -5.29
CA ALA A 74 -3.17 -7.21 -4.46
C ALA A 74 -1.91 -7.33 -5.30
N MET A 75 -1.88 -8.24 -6.27
CA MET A 75 -0.75 -8.38 -7.16
C MET A 75 -0.54 -7.13 -8.02
N PHE A 76 -1.62 -6.56 -8.50
CA PHE A 76 -1.57 -5.35 -9.31
C PHE A 76 -0.94 -4.20 -8.55
N PHE A 77 -1.41 -3.95 -7.33
CA PHE A 77 -0.86 -2.86 -6.53
C PHE A 77 0.57 -3.16 -6.08
N SER A 78 0.87 -4.42 -5.80
CA SER A 78 2.24 -4.78 -5.41
C SER A 78 3.21 -4.49 -6.53
N LYS A 79 2.82 -4.78 -7.77
CA LYS A 79 3.69 -4.51 -8.91
C LYS A 79 3.86 -3.01 -9.13
N ASN A 80 2.80 -2.24 -8.98
CA ASN A 80 2.85 -0.82 -9.30
C ASN A 80 3.40 0.04 -8.19
N LEU A 81 3.23 -0.37 -6.95
CA LEU A 81 3.59 0.46 -5.80
C LEU A 81 4.81 0.00 -5.03
N THR A 82 5.33 -1.19 -5.33
CA THR A 82 6.57 -1.65 -4.73
C THR A 82 7.57 -1.94 -5.84
N LYS A 83 8.81 -2.14 -5.44
CA LYS A 83 9.86 -2.49 -6.41
C LYS A 83 10.11 -3.99 -6.44
N SER A 84 9.16 -4.78 -5.96
CA SER A 84 9.32 -6.22 -5.91
C SER A 84 9.21 -6.83 -7.29
N SER A 85 9.93 -7.92 -7.51
CA SER A 85 9.84 -8.64 -8.77
C SER A 85 8.54 -9.42 -8.84
N LEU A 86 8.15 -9.79 -10.04
CA LEU A 86 6.94 -10.60 -10.23
C LEU A 86 7.05 -11.91 -9.47
N ALA A 87 8.22 -12.51 -9.45
CA ALA A 87 8.42 -13.76 -8.74
C ALA A 87 8.21 -13.58 -7.24
N THR A 88 8.73 -12.50 -6.68
CA THR A 88 8.55 -12.21 -5.26
C THR A 88 7.09 -11.97 -4.93
N ILE A 89 6.41 -11.20 -5.76
CA ILE A 89 5.00 -10.92 -5.54
C ILE A 89 4.19 -12.21 -5.55
N GLY A 90 4.42 -13.06 -6.54
CA GLY A 90 3.71 -14.31 -6.62
C GLY A 90 3.99 -15.22 -5.44
N SER A 91 5.24 -15.26 -5.01
CA SER A 91 5.62 -16.08 -3.88
C SER A 91 4.90 -15.66 -2.61
N GLN A 92 4.74 -14.35 -2.41
CA GLN A 92 4.10 -13.86 -1.19
C GLN A 92 2.59 -13.84 -1.26
N ILE A 93 2.02 -13.80 -2.45
CA ILE A 93 0.57 -13.77 -2.58
C ILE A 93 0.09 -15.13 -3.10
N GLY A 94 0.03 -16.09 -2.21
CA GLY A 94 -0.53 -17.41 -2.53
C GLY A 94 0.39 -18.37 -3.22
N GLY A 95 1.69 -18.09 -3.24
CA GLY A 95 2.65 -19.02 -3.84
C GLY A 95 2.47 -19.21 -5.33
N LYS A 96 2.24 -18.13 -6.07
CA LYS A 96 2.03 -18.20 -7.51
C LYS A 96 3.32 -17.85 -8.25
N ASP A 97 3.38 -18.23 -9.53
CA ASP A 97 4.55 -17.91 -10.32
C ASP A 97 4.42 -16.53 -10.97
N HIS A 98 5.48 -16.10 -11.63
CA HIS A 98 5.50 -14.76 -12.21
C HIS A 98 4.50 -14.61 -13.35
N ALA A 99 4.22 -15.67 -14.07
CA ALA A 99 3.25 -15.59 -15.17
C ALA A 99 1.86 -15.32 -14.62
N THR A 100 1.51 -15.91 -13.50
CA THR A 100 0.23 -15.68 -12.85
C THR A 100 0.10 -14.22 -12.42
N VAL A 101 1.18 -13.66 -11.88
CA VAL A 101 1.16 -12.25 -11.46
C VAL A 101 0.99 -11.35 -12.67
N LEU A 102 1.71 -11.63 -13.75
CA LEU A 102 1.60 -10.82 -14.96
C LEU A 102 0.18 -10.88 -15.52
N HIS A 103 -0.40 -12.07 -15.56
CA HIS A 103 -1.78 -12.22 -16.01
C HIS A 103 -2.75 -11.44 -15.12
N ALA A 104 -2.53 -11.50 -13.81
CA ALA A 104 -3.39 -10.77 -12.88
C ALA A 104 -3.34 -9.27 -13.15
N CYS A 105 -2.16 -8.73 -13.39
CA CYS A 105 -2.03 -7.31 -13.67
C CYS A 105 -2.76 -6.92 -14.96
N LYS A 106 -2.67 -7.76 -15.98
CA LYS A 106 -3.38 -7.50 -17.24
C LYS A 106 -4.88 -7.56 -17.03
N THR A 107 -5.34 -8.52 -16.27
CA THR A 107 -6.76 -8.69 -15.99
C THR A 107 -7.30 -7.46 -15.26
N VAL A 108 -6.57 -6.98 -14.26
CA VAL A 108 -7.01 -5.81 -13.51
C VAL A 108 -7.06 -4.58 -14.42
N ASN A 109 -6.05 -4.39 -15.26
CA ASN A 109 -6.06 -3.27 -16.20
C ASN A 109 -7.27 -3.31 -17.12
N ASN A 110 -7.60 -4.49 -17.64
CA ASN A 110 -8.75 -4.63 -18.50
C ASN A 110 -10.05 -4.33 -17.77
N LEU A 111 -10.18 -4.82 -16.54
CA LEU A 111 -11.39 -4.61 -15.77
C LEU A 111 -11.56 -3.14 -15.38
N VAL A 112 -10.47 -2.45 -15.11
CA VAL A 112 -10.53 -1.03 -14.78
C VAL A 112 -11.11 -0.26 -15.97
N GLU A 113 -10.81 -0.68 -17.19
CA GLU A 113 -11.29 0.02 -18.36
C GLU A 113 -12.71 -0.37 -18.76
N THR A 114 -13.12 -1.59 -18.44
CA THR A 114 -14.39 -2.10 -18.94
C THR A 114 -15.48 -2.23 -17.88
N ASP A 115 -15.11 -2.22 -16.60
CA ASP A 115 -16.09 -2.42 -15.53
C ASP A 115 -16.02 -1.24 -14.57
N LYS A 116 -17.09 -0.44 -14.59
CA LYS A 116 -17.14 0.76 -13.77
C LYS A 116 -17.06 0.44 -12.27
N ARG A 117 -17.72 -0.63 -11.84
CA ARG A 117 -17.71 -1.01 -10.43
C ARG A 117 -16.30 -1.41 -9.99
N PHE A 118 -15.61 -2.14 -10.85
CA PHE A 118 -14.26 -2.58 -10.53
C PHE A 118 -13.34 -1.37 -10.44
N ARG A 119 -13.51 -0.39 -11.30
CA ARG A 119 -12.73 0.83 -11.25
C ARG A 119 -12.88 1.54 -9.92
N ILE A 120 -14.09 1.57 -9.38
CA ILE A 120 -14.35 2.19 -8.09
C ILE A 120 -13.56 1.46 -7.00
N TYR A 121 -13.55 0.13 -7.02
CA TYR A 121 -12.77 -0.64 -6.06
C TYR A 121 -11.30 -0.24 -6.11
N ILE A 122 -10.76 -0.16 -7.30
CA ILE A 122 -9.33 0.16 -7.47
C ILE A 122 -9.05 1.56 -6.95
N GLU A 123 -9.90 2.52 -7.26
CA GLU A 123 -9.69 3.89 -6.82
C GLU A 123 -9.76 4.00 -5.30
N GLU A 124 -10.70 3.32 -4.69
CA GLU A 124 -10.85 3.39 -3.25
C GLU A 124 -9.69 2.72 -2.51
N ILE A 125 -9.26 1.57 -3.01
CA ILE A 125 -8.13 0.88 -2.40
C ILE A 125 -6.87 1.71 -2.57
N GLU A 126 -6.68 2.31 -3.73
CA GLU A 126 -5.52 3.15 -3.96
C GLU A 126 -5.47 4.31 -2.98
N LYS A 127 -6.60 4.92 -2.70
CA LYS A 127 -6.65 6.00 -1.73
C LYS A 127 -6.21 5.51 -0.35
N LYS A 128 -6.68 4.34 0.05
CA LYS A 128 -6.31 3.79 1.34
C LYS A 128 -4.81 3.49 1.41
N LEU A 129 -4.24 3.03 0.33
CA LEU A 129 -2.83 2.71 0.30
C LEU A 129 -1.94 3.95 0.34
N LYS A 130 -2.44 5.06 -0.14
CA LYS A 130 -1.66 6.28 -0.18
C LYS A 130 -1.90 7.21 1.01
N MET A 131 -2.72 6.81 1.94
CA MET A 131 -2.99 7.62 3.12
C MET A 131 -1.88 7.54 4.17
#